data_dd911809ee2a7cac8641dc47daabd034
#
_entry.id   dd911809ee2a7cac8641dc47daabd034
#
_cell.length_a   1.000
_cell.length_b   1.000
_cell.length_c   1.000
_cell.angle_alpha   90.00
_cell.angle_beta   90.00
_cell.angle_gamma   90.00
#
_symmetry.space_group_name_H-M   'P 1'
#
loop_
_entity.id
_entity.type
_entity.pdbx_description
1 polymer ?
#
loop_
_entity_poly.entity_id
_entity_poly.type
_entity_poly.pdbx_seq_one_letter_code
_entity_poly.pdbx_strand_id
1 'polypeptide(L)'
;LVDMQELWLATGNKKKRAELARLFAPLSLRLRTQDELCSPFDPVEDQPDFAGNARVKAVALAHLVGGVAIADDSGLCVDALFGRPGVHSARYGGPLLDDRQRLHKLLDELRMVPDGQRTAHFVCSLCLCGPDGRVRAVVEDRCEGVLLPAPRGVEGFGYDPIFVPLQALAQDPAPTFAELDAARKDQWSHRGKALRKLLQRLQSEPQLLAP
;
A
#
# COMPACT_ATOMS: atom_id res chain seq x y z
N LEU A 1 -1.31 -34.53 -4.04
CA LEU A 1 -1.64 -33.10 -4.20
C LEU A 1 -0.86 -32.37 -3.12
N VAL A 2 0.12 -31.56 -3.49
CA VAL A 2 0.80 -30.68 -2.56
C VAL A 2 -0.26 -29.64 -2.17
N ASP A 3 -0.65 -29.64 -0.90
CA ASP A 3 -1.58 -28.63 -0.37
C ASP A 3 -0.88 -27.27 -0.50
N MET A 4 -1.34 -26.44 -1.43
CA MET A 4 -0.80 -25.09 -1.58
C MET A 4 -1.25 -24.27 -0.38
N GLN A 5 -0.29 -23.70 0.30
CA GLN A 5 -0.52 -22.88 1.48
C GLN A 5 -1.37 -21.65 1.12
N GLU A 6 -2.45 -21.42 1.86
CA GLU A 6 -3.35 -20.30 1.62
C GLU A 6 -2.90 -19.05 2.39
N LEU A 7 -3.00 -17.90 1.74
CA LEU A 7 -2.76 -16.59 2.34
C LEU A 7 -3.91 -15.65 2.00
N TRP A 8 -4.59 -15.14 3.02
CA TRP A 8 -5.71 -14.23 2.88
C TRP A 8 -5.26 -12.77 2.83
N LEU A 9 -5.73 -12.02 1.83
CA LEU A 9 -5.43 -10.58 1.64
C LEU A 9 -6.56 -9.72 2.20
N ALA A 10 -6.26 -8.95 3.25
CA ALA A 10 -7.19 -8.01 3.87
C ALA A 10 -7.14 -6.64 3.17
N THR A 11 -7.61 -6.56 1.93
CA THR A 11 -7.76 -5.30 1.21
C THR A 11 -8.90 -5.35 0.21
N GLY A 12 -9.82 -4.37 0.29
CA GLY A 12 -10.89 -4.14 -0.69
C GLY A 12 -10.43 -3.41 -1.95
N ASN A 13 -9.24 -2.81 -1.94
CA ASN A 13 -8.72 -2.06 -3.07
C ASN A 13 -8.19 -3.01 -4.16
N LYS A 14 -8.94 -3.09 -5.28
CA LYS A 14 -8.61 -3.98 -6.41
C LYS A 14 -7.21 -3.71 -6.99
N LYS A 15 -6.76 -2.45 -7.02
CA LYS A 15 -5.45 -2.07 -7.56
C LYS A 15 -4.32 -2.51 -6.62
N LYS A 16 -4.46 -2.32 -5.31
CA LYS A 16 -3.53 -2.87 -4.32
C LYS A 16 -3.45 -4.40 -4.40
N ARG A 17 -4.60 -5.08 -4.55
CA ARG A 17 -4.63 -6.55 -4.73
C ARG A 17 -3.85 -7.00 -5.95
N ALA A 18 -4.01 -6.31 -7.08
CA ALA A 18 -3.28 -6.63 -8.31
C ALA A 18 -1.75 -6.47 -8.14
N GLU A 19 -1.31 -5.41 -7.46
CA GLU A 19 0.11 -5.21 -7.13
C GLU A 19 0.62 -6.33 -6.21
N LEU A 20 -0.10 -6.63 -5.12
CA LEU A 20 0.29 -7.71 -4.20
C LEU A 20 0.31 -9.07 -4.88
N ALA A 21 -0.69 -9.39 -5.72
CA ALA A 21 -0.75 -10.65 -6.45
C ALA A 21 0.46 -10.85 -7.38
N ARG A 22 0.87 -9.80 -8.13
CA ARG A 22 2.09 -9.87 -8.96
C ARG A 22 3.33 -10.13 -8.13
N LEU A 23 3.46 -9.44 -7.01
CA LEU A 23 4.64 -9.51 -6.15
C LEU A 23 4.73 -10.82 -5.36
N PHE A 24 3.58 -11.45 -5.02
CA PHE A 24 3.52 -12.78 -4.41
C PHE A 24 3.62 -13.94 -5.42
N ALA A 25 3.48 -13.69 -6.72
CA ALA A 25 3.48 -14.73 -7.74
C ALA A 25 4.67 -15.72 -7.71
N PRO A 26 5.91 -15.30 -7.31
CA PRO A 26 7.03 -16.22 -7.19
C PRO A 26 6.88 -17.25 -6.05
N LEU A 27 5.98 -17.01 -5.09
CA LEU A 27 5.71 -17.96 -4.01
C LEU A 27 4.58 -18.90 -4.45
N SER A 28 4.72 -20.18 -4.16
CA SER A 28 3.68 -21.20 -4.42
C SER A 28 2.55 -21.08 -3.37
N LEU A 29 1.94 -19.88 -3.28
CA LEU A 29 0.83 -19.58 -2.36
C LEU A 29 -0.48 -19.45 -3.13
N ARG A 30 -1.55 -19.93 -2.54
CA ARG A 30 -2.91 -19.64 -2.96
C ARG A 30 -3.37 -18.36 -2.28
N LEU A 31 -3.42 -17.26 -3.03
CA LEU A 31 -3.95 -16.00 -2.50
C LEU A 31 -5.48 -16.03 -2.49
N ARG A 32 -6.05 -15.79 -1.32
CA ARG A 32 -7.49 -15.62 -1.12
C ARG A 32 -7.78 -14.15 -0.85
N THR A 33 -8.95 -13.69 -1.20
CA THR A 33 -9.33 -12.29 -1.02
C THR A 33 -10.60 -12.16 -0.18
N GLN A 34 -10.78 -11.01 0.44
CA GLN A 34 -11.99 -10.73 1.21
C GLN A 34 -13.29 -10.77 0.36
N ASP A 35 -13.20 -10.70 -0.98
CA ASP A 35 -14.36 -10.85 -1.86
C ASP A 35 -14.92 -12.29 -1.88
N GLU A 36 -14.17 -13.26 -1.36
CA GLU A 36 -14.57 -14.65 -1.22
C GLU A 36 -15.32 -14.92 0.10
N LEU A 37 -15.43 -13.90 0.96
CA LEU A 37 -16.18 -13.99 2.21
C LEU A 37 -17.69 -13.91 1.97
N CYS A 38 -18.46 -14.63 2.79
CA CYS A 38 -19.92 -14.60 2.73
C CYS A 38 -20.53 -13.30 3.30
N SER A 39 -19.75 -12.48 3.99
CA SER A 39 -20.19 -11.23 4.63
C SER A 39 -19.20 -10.09 4.34
N PRO A 40 -19.67 -8.84 4.34
CA PRO A 40 -18.77 -7.68 4.20
C PRO A 40 -17.68 -7.68 5.27
N PHE A 41 -16.45 -7.32 4.86
CA PHE A 41 -15.31 -7.16 5.73
C PHE A 41 -14.81 -5.71 5.64
N ASP A 42 -15.07 -4.94 6.68
CA ASP A 42 -14.72 -3.52 6.75
C ASP A 42 -14.38 -3.14 8.20
N PRO A 43 -13.21 -3.58 8.72
CA PRO A 43 -12.78 -3.24 10.07
C PRO A 43 -12.48 -1.76 10.20
N VAL A 44 -12.76 -1.18 11.37
CA VAL A 44 -12.54 0.24 11.63
C VAL A 44 -11.04 0.55 11.64
N GLU A 45 -10.62 1.46 10.76
CA GLU A 45 -9.25 1.94 10.61
C GLU A 45 -9.09 3.29 11.33
N ASP A 46 -8.93 3.27 12.66
CA ASP A 46 -8.84 4.43 13.53
C ASP A 46 -7.46 4.62 14.21
N GLN A 47 -6.50 3.81 13.81
CA GLN A 47 -5.16 3.86 14.40
C GLN A 47 -4.38 5.09 13.89
N PRO A 48 -3.46 5.63 14.71
CA PRO A 48 -2.70 6.84 14.36
C PRO A 48 -1.64 6.62 13.29
N ASP A 49 -1.29 5.37 12.99
CA ASP A 49 -0.26 5.00 12.03
C ASP A 49 -0.66 3.83 11.13
N PHE A 50 0.10 3.65 10.05
CA PHE A 50 -0.15 2.61 9.05
C PHE A 50 0.02 1.20 9.61
N ALA A 51 0.98 0.99 10.51
CA ALA A 51 1.23 -0.31 11.11
C ALA A 51 0.06 -0.76 11.99
N GLY A 52 -0.52 0.17 12.76
CA GLY A 52 -1.71 -0.08 13.56
C GLY A 52 -2.92 -0.46 12.72
N ASN A 53 -3.22 0.28 11.65
CA ASN A 53 -4.32 -0.03 10.75
C ASN A 53 -4.10 -1.36 10.02
N ALA A 54 -2.88 -1.64 9.52
CA ALA A 54 -2.55 -2.93 8.92
C ALA A 54 -2.76 -4.08 9.91
N ARG A 55 -2.35 -3.88 11.18
CA ARG A 55 -2.53 -4.87 12.24
C ARG A 55 -4.00 -5.15 12.53
N VAL A 56 -4.83 -4.12 12.68
CA VAL A 56 -6.28 -4.27 12.91
C VAL A 56 -6.91 -5.10 11.79
N LYS A 57 -6.62 -4.79 10.54
CA LYS A 57 -7.15 -5.52 9.38
C LYS A 57 -6.66 -6.97 9.34
N ALA A 58 -5.37 -7.22 9.54
CA ALA A 58 -4.80 -8.57 9.48
C ALA A 58 -5.38 -9.48 10.57
N VAL A 59 -5.46 -8.99 11.82
CA VAL A 59 -6.00 -9.73 12.95
C VAL A 59 -7.48 -10.04 12.75
N ALA A 60 -8.27 -9.05 12.32
CA ALA A 60 -9.69 -9.24 12.09
C ALA A 60 -9.97 -10.28 11.00
N LEU A 61 -9.21 -10.24 9.89
CA LEU A 61 -9.38 -11.23 8.82
C LEU A 61 -8.91 -12.62 9.25
N ALA A 62 -7.75 -12.73 9.93
CA ALA A 62 -7.23 -14.01 10.40
C ALA A 62 -8.22 -14.73 11.31
N HIS A 63 -8.83 -14.02 12.25
CA HIS A 63 -9.89 -14.57 13.12
C HIS A 63 -11.13 -14.99 12.34
N LEU A 64 -11.55 -14.17 11.36
CA LEU A 64 -12.76 -14.44 10.58
C LEU A 64 -12.62 -15.71 9.73
N VAL A 65 -11.45 -15.94 9.15
CA VAL A 65 -11.23 -17.07 8.22
C VAL A 65 -10.55 -18.27 8.89
N GLY A 66 -10.07 -18.13 10.12
CA GLY A 66 -9.31 -19.18 10.81
C GLY A 66 -8.01 -19.55 10.08
N GLY A 67 -7.39 -18.57 9.39
CA GLY A 67 -6.25 -18.79 8.50
C GLY A 67 -5.21 -17.67 8.60
N VAL A 68 -4.08 -17.86 7.90
CA VAL A 68 -3.03 -16.84 7.83
C VAL A 68 -3.51 -15.68 6.96
N ALA A 69 -3.43 -14.47 7.50
CA ALA A 69 -3.87 -13.25 6.81
C ALA A 69 -2.77 -12.20 6.77
N ILE A 70 -2.75 -11.45 5.67
CA ILE A 70 -1.90 -10.28 5.50
C ILE A 70 -2.77 -9.07 5.17
N ALA A 71 -2.45 -7.94 5.77
CA ALA A 71 -3.04 -6.65 5.47
C ALA A 71 -1.99 -5.64 5.03
N ASP A 72 -2.40 -4.74 4.14
CA ASP A 72 -1.67 -3.55 3.71
C ASP A 72 -2.40 -2.32 4.24
N ASP A 73 -1.67 -1.42 4.89
CA ASP A 73 -2.09 -0.04 5.02
C ASP A 73 -1.03 0.89 4.46
N SER A 74 -1.44 1.89 3.68
CA SER A 74 -0.50 2.71 2.93
C SER A 74 -1.11 4.04 2.54
N GLY A 75 -0.25 5.04 2.43
CA GLY A 75 -0.67 6.38 2.06
C GLY A 75 0.48 7.31 1.71
N LEU A 76 0.11 8.50 1.31
CA LEU A 76 1.00 9.61 0.98
C LEU A 76 1.15 10.54 2.17
N CYS A 77 2.38 10.85 2.54
CA CYS A 77 2.72 11.87 3.52
C CYS A 77 3.43 13.04 2.82
N VAL A 78 2.94 14.25 3.01
CA VAL A 78 3.47 15.47 2.38
C VAL A 78 4.08 16.37 3.45
N ASP A 79 5.35 16.72 3.30
CA ASP A 79 6.10 17.45 4.35
C ASP A 79 5.53 18.84 4.58
N ALA A 80 5.20 19.58 3.52
CA ALA A 80 4.57 20.90 3.59
C ALA A 80 3.18 20.89 4.27
N LEU A 81 2.55 19.72 4.38
CA LEU A 81 1.27 19.53 5.04
C LEU A 81 1.39 18.77 6.37
N PHE A 82 2.59 18.74 6.96
CA PHE A 82 2.87 18.08 8.25
C PHE A 82 2.48 16.59 8.24
N GLY A 83 2.77 15.89 7.14
CA GLY A 83 2.51 14.46 6.95
C GLY A 83 1.09 14.13 6.48
N ARG A 84 0.19 15.12 6.32
CA ARG A 84 -1.13 14.87 5.71
C ARG A 84 -0.98 14.58 4.21
N PRO A 85 -1.86 13.76 3.60
CA PRO A 85 -3.02 13.05 4.17
C PRO A 85 -2.70 11.87 5.10
N GLY A 86 -1.49 11.26 5.04
CA GLY A 86 -1.09 10.17 5.92
C GLY A 86 -2.06 8.98 5.87
N VAL A 87 -2.45 8.45 7.02
CA VAL A 87 -3.42 7.32 7.14
C VAL A 87 -4.80 7.62 6.56
N HIS A 88 -5.09 8.89 6.27
CA HIS A 88 -6.34 9.31 5.64
C HIS A 88 -6.26 9.37 4.11
N SER A 89 -5.18 8.94 3.49
CA SER A 89 -4.93 9.07 2.04
C SER A 89 -6.10 8.58 1.17
N ALA A 90 -6.66 7.42 1.48
CA ALA A 90 -7.77 6.84 0.72
C ALA A 90 -9.12 7.55 0.92
N ARG A 91 -9.26 8.37 1.97
CA ARG A 91 -10.51 9.10 2.31
C ARG A 91 -10.29 10.61 2.47
N TYR A 92 -9.15 11.12 2.00
CA TYR A 92 -8.80 12.54 2.11
C TYR A 92 -9.81 13.42 1.39
N GLY A 93 -10.36 14.38 2.12
CA GLY A 93 -11.44 15.23 1.63
C GLY A 93 -12.85 14.66 1.74
N GLY A 94 -12.98 13.47 2.32
CA GLY A 94 -14.26 12.83 2.60
C GLY A 94 -14.56 11.59 1.73
N PRO A 95 -15.60 10.83 2.11
CA PRO A 95 -15.92 9.54 1.48
C PRO A 95 -16.50 9.66 0.07
N LEU A 96 -17.03 10.83 -0.30
CA LEU A 96 -17.69 11.04 -1.60
C LEU A 96 -16.73 11.41 -2.74
N LEU A 97 -15.47 11.73 -2.43
CA LEU A 97 -14.49 12.07 -3.46
C LEU A 97 -13.94 10.82 -4.13
N ASP A 98 -13.86 10.84 -5.45
CA ASP A 98 -13.08 9.88 -6.23
C ASP A 98 -11.56 10.19 -6.15
N ASP A 99 -10.72 9.31 -6.71
CA ASP A 99 -9.26 9.47 -6.68
C ASP A 99 -8.80 10.77 -7.35
N ARG A 100 -9.44 11.18 -8.46
CA ARG A 100 -9.12 12.41 -9.19
C ARG A 100 -9.47 13.65 -8.38
N GLN A 101 -10.66 13.68 -7.79
CA GLN A 101 -11.11 14.80 -6.96
C GLN A 101 -10.22 14.94 -5.71
N ARG A 102 -9.82 13.80 -5.11
CA ARG A 102 -8.94 13.74 -3.95
C ARG A 102 -7.54 14.26 -4.28
N LEU A 103 -7.01 13.91 -5.45
CA LEU A 103 -5.74 14.42 -5.97
C LEU A 103 -5.81 15.94 -6.20
N HIS A 104 -6.85 16.44 -6.84
CA HIS A 104 -7.01 17.88 -7.05
C HIS A 104 -7.16 18.66 -5.76
N LYS A 105 -7.89 18.12 -4.77
CA LYS A 105 -7.95 18.72 -3.43
C LYS A 105 -6.56 18.87 -2.81
N LEU A 106 -5.71 17.85 -2.93
CA LEU A 106 -4.33 17.93 -2.43
C LEU A 106 -3.53 19.01 -3.15
N LEU A 107 -3.65 19.11 -4.49
CA LEU A 107 -2.97 20.13 -5.28
C LEU A 107 -3.45 21.55 -4.92
N ASP A 108 -4.73 21.74 -4.63
CA ASP A 108 -5.27 23.02 -4.18
C ASP A 108 -4.66 23.47 -2.85
N GLU A 109 -4.46 22.55 -1.91
CA GLU A 109 -3.80 22.83 -0.64
C GLU A 109 -2.29 23.16 -0.82
N LEU A 110 -1.67 22.61 -1.87
CA LEU A 110 -0.27 22.84 -2.19
C LEU A 110 -0.03 24.02 -3.14
N ARG A 111 -1.06 24.71 -3.61
CA ARG A 111 -0.92 25.76 -4.64
C ARG A 111 0.05 26.89 -4.29
N MET A 112 0.21 27.20 -3.00
CA MET A 112 1.12 28.24 -2.50
C MET A 112 2.47 27.68 -2.08
N VAL A 113 2.68 26.37 -2.14
CA VAL A 113 3.96 25.72 -1.83
C VAL A 113 4.83 25.75 -3.09
N PRO A 114 6.04 26.30 -3.04
CA PRO A 114 6.97 26.29 -4.17
C PRO A 114 7.30 24.86 -4.62
N ASP A 115 7.54 24.65 -5.92
CA ASP A 115 7.82 23.32 -6.49
C ASP A 115 8.99 22.60 -5.81
N GLY A 116 10.05 23.33 -5.47
CA GLY A 116 11.21 22.76 -4.74
C GLY A 116 10.94 22.37 -3.28
N GLN A 117 9.76 22.68 -2.74
CA GLN A 117 9.35 22.39 -1.34
C GLN A 117 8.19 21.41 -1.26
N ARG A 118 7.84 20.74 -2.36
CA ARG A 118 6.77 19.76 -2.42
C ARG A 118 7.28 18.34 -2.19
N THR A 119 8.17 18.17 -1.20
CA THR A 119 8.68 16.85 -0.82
C THR A 119 7.58 16.02 -0.17
N ALA A 120 7.57 14.74 -0.48
CA ALA A 120 6.58 13.79 0.01
C ALA A 120 7.15 12.37 0.01
N HIS A 121 6.51 11.49 0.74
CA HIS A 121 6.83 10.07 0.67
C HIS A 121 5.56 9.22 0.76
N PHE A 122 5.56 8.13 0.03
CA PHE A 122 4.59 7.06 0.25
C PHE A 122 5.10 6.09 1.31
N VAL A 123 4.21 5.62 2.17
CA VAL A 123 4.46 4.58 3.16
C VAL A 123 3.60 3.37 2.86
N CYS A 124 4.14 2.17 3.05
CA CYS A 124 3.38 0.93 3.08
C CYS A 124 3.80 0.12 4.31
N SER A 125 2.83 -0.20 5.15
CA SER A 125 2.99 -1.15 6.26
C SER A 125 2.22 -2.43 5.94
N LEU A 126 2.90 -3.57 6.06
CA LEU A 126 2.34 -4.90 5.89
C LEU A 126 2.34 -5.61 7.23
N CYS A 127 1.21 -6.19 7.61
CA CYS A 127 1.09 -7.00 8.82
C CYS A 127 0.65 -8.42 8.44
N LEU A 128 1.43 -9.42 8.84
CA LEU A 128 1.12 -10.85 8.73
C LEU A 128 0.62 -11.36 10.07
N CYS A 129 -0.51 -12.04 10.07
CA CYS A 129 -1.17 -12.56 11.27
C CYS A 129 -1.49 -14.05 11.10
N GLY A 130 -1.28 -14.83 12.14
CA GLY A 130 -1.66 -16.24 12.18
C GLY A 130 -3.14 -16.46 12.50
N PRO A 131 -3.65 -17.69 12.31
CA PRO A 131 -5.04 -18.04 12.62
C PRO A 131 -5.42 -17.85 14.09
N ASP A 132 -4.43 -17.85 14.98
CA ASP A 132 -4.57 -17.58 16.41
C ASP A 132 -4.68 -16.09 16.75
N GLY A 133 -4.73 -15.21 15.74
CA GLY A 133 -4.78 -13.76 15.92
C GLY A 133 -3.44 -13.12 16.30
N ARG A 134 -2.37 -13.90 16.44
CA ARG A 134 -1.05 -13.36 16.77
C ARG A 134 -0.38 -12.76 15.55
N VAL A 135 0.11 -11.55 15.71
CA VAL A 135 0.96 -10.90 14.71
C VAL A 135 2.28 -11.64 14.61
N ARG A 136 2.61 -12.11 13.42
CA ARG A 136 3.83 -12.88 13.12
C ARG A 136 4.92 -12.02 12.52
N ALA A 137 4.53 -11.02 11.72
CA ALA A 137 5.47 -10.06 11.14
C ALA A 137 4.77 -8.72 10.89
N VAL A 138 5.51 -7.64 11.12
CA VAL A 138 5.17 -6.31 10.61
C VAL A 138 6.40 -5.82 9.86
N VAL A 139 6.20 -5.34 8.65
CA VAL A 139 7.25 -4.71 7.84
C VAL A 139 6.72 -3.41 7.26
N GLU A 140 7.56 -2.41 7.24
CA GLU A 140 7.24 -1.12 6.68
C GLU A 140 8.37 -0.64 5.78
N ASP A 141 8.01 0.02 4.69
CA ASP A 141 8.95 0.73 3.85
C ASP A 141 8.30 1.96 3.22
N ARG A 142 9.14 2.85 2.73
CA ARG A 142 8.71 4.09 2.12
C ARG A 142 9.43 4.37 0.81
N CYS A 143 8.79 5.21 0.00
CA CYS A 143 9.36 5.75 -1.21
C CYS A 143 9.32 7.25 -1.14
N GLU A 144 10.50 7.87 -1.04
CA GLU A 144 10.67 9.31 -1.05
C GLU A 144 10.49 9.86 -2.46
N GLY A 145 9.96 11.08 -2.57
CA GLY A 145 9.73 11.73 -3.84
C GLY A 145 9.33 13.18 -3.71
N VAL A 146 8.89 13.73 -4.83
CA VAL A 146 8.37 15.10 -4.92
C VAL A 146 7.04 15.12 -5.64
N LEU A 147 6.21 16.12 -5.34
CA LEU A 147 4.90 16.28 -5.99
C LEU A 147 4.96 17.32 -7.10
N LEU A 148 4.43 16.97 -8.25
CA LEU A 148 4.23 17.89 -9.37
C LEU A 148 3.04 18.82 -9.11
N PRO A 149 3.03 20.03 -9.73
CA PRO A 149 1.90 20.94 -9.66
C PRO A 149 0.68 20.50 -10.49
N ALA A 150 0.88 19.55 -11.41
CA ALA A 150 -0.18 19.02 -12.28
C ALA A 150 0.03 17.51 -12.53
N PRO A 151 -1.05 16.73 -12.72
CA PRO A 151 -0.95 15.31 -12.97
C PRO A 151 -0.38 14.97 -14.35
N ARG A 152 0.44 13.91 -14.41
CA ARG A 152 0.96 13.30 -15.64
C ARG A 152 0.85 11.78 -15.56
N GLY A 153 0.61 11.13 -16.69
CA GLY A 153 0.44 9.68 -16.78
C GLY A 153 -0.99 9.23 -16.49
N VAL A 154 -1.26 7.97 -16.79
CA VAL A 154 -2.60 7.37 -16.69
C VAL A 154 -2.61 6.05 -15.94
N GLU A 155 -1.42 5.49 -15.67
CA GLU A 155 -1.29 4.24 -14.95
C GLU A 155 -1.45 4.44 -13.42
N GLY A 156 -1.54 3.35 -12.70
CA GLY A 156 -1.62 3.39 -11.23
C GLY A 156 -2.95 3.88 -10.68
N PHE A 157 -2.91 4.58 -9.54
CA PHE A 157 -4.09 5.07 -8.81
C PHE A 157 -3.74 6.13 -7.76
N GLY A 158 -4.79 6.76 -7.21
CA GLY A 158 -4.64 7.74 -6.13
C GLY A 158 -3.76 8.91 -6.54
N TYR A 159 -2.63 9.08 -5.87
CA TYR A 159 -1.70 10.20 -6.08
C TYR A 159 -0.55 9.87 -7.04
N ASP A 160 -0.52 8.68 -7.65
CA ASP A 160 0.52 8.29 -8.60
C ASP A 160 0.77 9.32 -9.72
N PRO A 161 -0.26 10.00 -10.29
CA PRO A 161 -0.06 10.97 -11.37
C PRO A 161 0.70 12.23 -10.98
N ILE A 162 0.87 12.53 -9.70
CA ILE A 162 1.62 13.70 -9.25
C ILE A 162 2.91 13.34 -8.50
N PHE A 163 3.17 12.08 -8.24
CA PHE A 163 4.32 11.64 -7.44
C PHE A 163 5.49 11.20 -8.33
N VAL A 164 6.60 11.91 -8.24
CA VAL A 164 7.88 11.57 -8.86
C VAL A 164 8.80 10.97 -7.80
N PRO A 165 9.16 9.68 -7.89
CA PRO A 165 10.06 9.08 -6.92
C PRO A 165 11.48 9.63 -7.08
N LEU A 166 12.25 9.74 -5.98
CA LEU A 166 13.63 10.27 -6.02
C LEU A 166 14.52 9.54 -7.02
N GLN A 167 14.31 8.23 -7.20
CA GLN A 167 15.07 7.41 -8.16
C GLN A 167 14.88 7.84 -9.62
N ALA A 168 13.79 8.55 -9.90
CA ALA A 168 13.47 9.04 -11.24
C ALA A 168 14.04 10.42 -11.53
N LEU A 169 14.44 11.19 -10.52
CA LEU A 169 14.85 12.61 -10.68
C LEU A 169 16.07 12.83 -11.57
N ALA A 170 16.88 11.80 -11.82
CA ALA A 170 17.99 11.88 -12.76
C ALA A 170 17.56 11.80 -14.23
N GLN A 171 16.30 11.53 -14.52
CA GLN A 171 15.72 11.45 -15.86
C GLN A 171 15.09 12.82 -16.23
N ASP A 172 15.10 13.16 -17.53
CA ASP A 172 14.47 14.39 -18.03
C ASP A 172 13.56 14.07 -19.23
N PRO A 173 12.25 14.23 -19.11
CA PRO A 173 11.52 14.54 -17.87
C PRO A 173 11.50 13.36 -16.89
N ALA A 174 11.59 13.65 -15.59
CA ALA A 174 11.47 12.65 -14.54
C ALA A 174 10.04 12.08 -14.53
N PRO A 175 9.83 10.74 -14.66
CA PRO A 175 8.50 10.15 -14.73
C PRO A 175 7.82 10.11 -13.36
N THR A 176 6.51 10.31 -13.36
CA THR A 176 5.65 10.01 -12.21
C THR A 176 5.43 8.50 -12.06
N PHE A 177 4.87 8.06 -10.92
CA PHE A 177 4.44 6.66 -10.80
C PHE A 177 3.38 6.26 -11.83
N ALA A 178 2.56 7.20 -12.32
CA ALA A 178 1.56 6.94 -13.35
C ALA A 178 2.13 6.92 -14.78
N GLU A 179 3.40 7.20 -14.96
CA GLU A 179 4.14 7.09 -16.22
C GLU A 179 5.07 5.87 -16.26
N LEU A 180 5.21 5.13 -15.13
CA LEU A 180 6.02 3.93 -15.05
C LEU A 180 5.20 2.69 -15.43
N ASP A 181 5.87 1.73 -16.06
CA ASP A 181 5.31 0.38 -16.17
C ASP A 181 5.21 -0.31 -14.79
N ALA A 182 4.40 -1.35 -14.72
CA ALA A 182 4.12 -2.05 -13.46
C ALA A 182 5.39 -2.62 -12.81
N ALA A 183 6.33 -3.17 -13.60
CA ALA A 183 7.54 -3.79 -13.09
C ALA A 183 8.47 -2.76 -12.45
N ARG A 184 8.65 -1.60 -13.11
CA ARG A 184 9.47 -0.50 -12.58
C ARG A 184 8.83 0.15 -11.36
N LYS A 185 7.50 0.34 -11.37
CA LYS A 185 6.77 0.80 -10.19
C LYS A 185 6.91 -0.18 -9.03
N ASP A 186 6.75 -1.48 -9.25
CA ASP A 186 6.94 -2.51 -8.22
C ASP A 186 8.36 -2.51 -7.65
N GLN A 187 9.37 -2.20 -8.48
CA GLN A 187 10.77 -2.09 -8.02
C GLN A 187 11.00 -0.89 -7.08
N TRP A 188 10.39 0.26 -7.36
CA TRP A 188 10.68 1.52 -6.67
C TRP A 188 9.71 1.87 -5.56
N SER A 189 8.45 1.39 -5.66
CA SER A 189 7.39 1.79 -4.77
C SER A 189 7.58 1.31 -3.32
N HIS A 190 6.95 2.03 -2.41
CA HIS A 190 6.82 1.70 -0.99
C HIS A 190 6.31 0.26 -0.78
N ARG A 191 5.23 -0.14 -1.51
CA ARG A 191 4.65 -1.48 -1.43
C ARG A 191 5.61 -2.54 -1.94
N GLY A 192 6.24 -2.32 -3.09
CA GLY A 192 7.23 -3.25 -3.63
C GLY A 192 8.42 -3.43 -2.69
N LYS A 193 8.89 -2.36 -2.04
CA LYS A 193 9.98 -2.42 -1.05
C LYS A 193 9.54 -3.16 0.21
N ALA A 194 8.38 -2.80 0.79
CA ALA A 194 7.86 -3.46 1.98
C ALA A 194 7.64 -4.97 1.74
N LEU A 195 7.08 -5.33 0.58
CA LEU A 195 6.85 -6.74 0.27
C LEU A 195 8.15 -7.50 0.07
N ARG A 196 9.17 -6.94 -0.59
CA ARG A 196 10.48 -7.61 -0.68
C ARG A 196 11.08 -7.88 0.69
N LYS A 197 10.97 -6.96 1.64
CA LYS A 197 11.38 -7.20 3.04
C LYS A 197 10.61 -8.36 3.66
N LEU A 198 9.30 -8.41 3.43
CA LEU A 198 8.47 -9.52 3.94
C LEU A 198 8.87 -10.84 3.29
N LEU A 199 9.06 -10.88 1.97
CA LEU A 199 9.48 -12.09 1.24
C LEU A 199 10.82 -12.64 1.73
N GLN A 200 11.80 -11.77 1.99
CA GLN A 200 13.08 -12.17 2.60
C GLN A 200 12.86 -12.80 3.98
N ARG A 201 11.97 -12.24 4.79
CA ARG A 201 11.62 -12.83 6.09
C ARG A 201 10.94 -14.19 5.95
N LEU A 202 10.00 -14.33 5.03
CA LEU A 202 9.30 -15.59 4.78
C LEU A 202 10.25 -16.69 4.27
N GLN A 203 11.29 -16.33 3.53
CA GLN A 203 12.32 -17.27 3.09
C GLN A 203 13.21 -17.75 4.24
N SER A 204 13.55 -16.85 5.17
CA SER A 204 14.37 -17.20 6.35
C SER A 204 13.55 -17.83 7.48
N GLU A 205 12.25 -17.53 7.56
CA GLU A 205 11.34 -17.96 8.62
C GLU A 205 10.05 -18.57 8.01
N PRO A 206 10.11 -19.73 7.31
CA PRO A 206 8.92 -20.30 6.64
C PRO A 206 7.74 -20.59 7.59
N GLN A 207 8.03 -20.82 8.88
CA GLN A 207 7.03 -21.04 9.91
C GLN A 207 6.08 -19.85 10.11
N LEU A 208 6.43 -18.65 9.62
CA LEU A 208 5.53 -17.48 9.67
C LEU A 208 4.24 -17.70 8.86
N LEU A 209 4.27 -18.59 7.87
CA LEU A 209 3.10 -18.95 7.08
C LEU A 209 2.40 -20.21 7.60
N ALA A 210 2.92 -20.90 8.60
CA ALA A 210 2.29 -22.13 9.12
C ALA A 210 0.84 -21.87 9.55
N PRO A 211 -0.10 -22.82 9.33
CA PRO A 211 -1.48 -22.73 9.77
C PRO A 211 -1.61 -22.69 11.29
#